data_b4bffba07761520465bf0499b62f59ad
#
_entry.id   b4bffba07761520465bf0499b62f59ad
#
_cell.length_a   1.000
_cell.length_b   1.000
_cell.length_c   1.000
_cell.angle_alpha   90.00
_cell.angle_beta   90.00
_cell.angle_gamma   90.00
#
_symmetry.space_group_name_H-M   'P 1'
#
loop_
_entity.id
_entity.type
_entity.pdbx_description
1 polymer ?
#
loop_
_entity_poly.entity_id
_entity_poly.type
_entity_poly.pdbx_seq_one_letter_code
_entity_poly.pdbx_strand_id
1 'polypeptide(L)'
;MARCGTKLLLAAATLLLGFSGATAEDAQVGTIKEVFEHLRTCWKPPPASRARPIDITVVVSFNRTGNILGHPRITYESAEASDNDRLQYRIAVMEALQRCTPMPFTDAMAGAAAGRPFAIQFRNRKTSPPTQERPA
;
A
#
# COMPACT_ATOMS: atom_id res chain seq x y z
N MET A 1 -67.49 -34.48 23.39
CA MET A 1 -66.79 -34.75 22.14
C MET A 1 -65.53 -33.93 22.08
N ALA A 2 -64.43 -34.58 22.24
CA ALA A 2 -63.12 -33.92 22.24
C ALA A 2 -62.69 -33.61 20.82
N ARG A 3 -62.37 -32.36 20.54
CA ARG A 3 -61.74 -31.99 19.29
C ARG A 3 -60.27 -31.82 19.52
N CYS A 4 -59.48 -32.72 18.98
CA CYS A 4 -58.05 -32.55 18.91
C CYS A 4 -57.70 -31.38 17.99
N GLY A 5 -57.24 -30.28 18.54
CA GLY A 5 -56.64 -29.22 17.77
C GLY A 5 -55.17 -29.52 17.55
N THR A 6 -54.85 -29.88 16.35
CA THR A 6 -53.46 -30.05 15.94
C THR A 6 -52.82 -28.69 15.82
N LYS A 7 -51.98 -28.35 16.78
CA LYS A 7 -51.13 -27.15 16.65
C LYS A 7 -49.92 -27.49 15.82
N LEU A 8 -49.93 -26.99 14.61
CA LEU A 8 -48.78 -27.00 13.73
C LEU A 8 -47.75 -25.97 14.22
N LEU A 9 -46.69 -26.46 14.79
CA LEU A 9 -45.54 -25.63 15.13
C LEU A 9 -44.64 -25.49 13.89
N LEU A 10 -44.75 -24.35 13.23
CA LEU A 10 -43.83 -23.92 12.23
C LEU A 10 -42.58 -23.44 12.93
N ALA A 11 -41.53 -24.28 12.95
CA ALA A 11 -40.21 -23.88 13.32
C ALA A 11 -39.59 -23.10 12.15
N ALA A 12 -39.57 -21.79 12.24
CA ALA A 12 -38.80 -20.94 11.35
C ALA A 12 -37.33 -21.04 11.72
N ALA A 13 -36.59 -21.87 11.00
CA ALA A 13 -35.13 -21.87 11.07
C ALA A 13 -34.62 -20.63 10.35
N THR A 14 -34.35 -19.57 11.10
CA THR A 14 -33.58 -18.44 10.58
C THR A 14 -32.13 -18.84 10.43
N LEU A 15 -31.73 -19.14 9.21
CA LEU A 15 -30.32 -19.26 8.82
C LEU A 15 -29.70 -17.86 8.91
N LEU A 16 -29.01 -17.59 10.01
CA LEU A 16 -28.10 -16.48 10.09
C LEU A 16 -26.86 -16.84 9.25
N LEU A 17 -26.90 -16.44 7.99
CA LEU A 17 -25.69 -16.35 7.16
C LEU A 17 -24.82 -15.27 7.79
N GLY A 18 -23.90 -15.71 8.64
CA GLY A 18 -22.84 -14.85 9.12
C GLY A 18 -21.97 -14.45 7.91
N PHE A 19 -22.18 -13.25 7.43
CA PHE A 19 -21.21 -12.59 6.56
C PHE A 19 -19.97 -12.30 7.41
N SER A 20 -19.05 -13.23 7.42
CA SER A 20 -17.66 -12.92 7.80
C SER A 20 -17.11 -12.06 6.68
N GLY A 21 -17.40 -10.77 6.75
CA GLY A 21 -16.72 -9.80 5.90
C GLY A 21 -15.24 -9.83 6.25
N ALA A 22 -14.41 -10.38 5.35
CA ALA A 22 -12.98 -10.13 5.42
C ALA A 22 -12.79 -8.63 5.29
N THR A 23 -12.61 -7.95 6.42
CA THR A 23 -12.28 -6.53 6.42
C THR A 23 -10.86 -6.38 5.91
N ALA A 24 -10.60 -5.28 5.17
CA ALA A 24 -9.28 -4.93 4.65
C ALA A 24 -8.19 -4.76 5.75
N GLU A 25 -8.55 -4.96 7.01
CA GLU A 25 -7.67 -4.95 8.18
C GLU A 25 -6.72 -6.15 8.25
N ASP A 26 -6.98 -7.24 7.49
CA ASP A 26 -6.12 -8.44 7.48
C ASP A 26 -4.82 -8.25 6.70
N ALA A 27 -4.62 -7.13 5.98
CA ALA A 27 -3.42 -6.83 5.22
C ALA A 27 -2.41 -6.02 6.05
N GLN A 28 -2.09 -6.47 7.25
CA GLN A 28 -1.07 -5.83 8.07
C GLN A 28 0.33 -6.06 7.52
N VAL A 29 1.15 -5.01 7.61
CA VAL A 29 2.53 -5.01 7.16
C VAL A 29 3.44 -5.40 8.33
N GLY A 30 4.02 -6.58 8.25
CA GLY A 30 4.85 -7.16 9.32
C GLY A 30 6.33 -7.28 8.98
N THR A 31 6.72 -7.00 7.74
CA THR A 31 8.11 -7.08 7.28
C THR A 31 8.49 -5.86 6.45
N ILE A 32 9.80 -5.60 6.33
CA ILE A 32 10.32 -4.53 5.47
C ILE A 32 9.93 -4.76 4.01
N LYS A 33 9.96 -6.01 3.56
CA LYS A 33 9.52 -6.36 2.19
C LYS A 33 8.07 -5.97 1.95
N GLU A 34 7.20 -6.25 2.89
CA GLU A 34 5.78 -5.89 2.82
C GLU A 34 5.55 -4.37 2.85
N VAL A 35 6.40 -3.61 3.51
CA VAL A 35 6.36 -2.12 3.44
C VAL A 35 6.52 -1.67 2.00
N PHE A 36 7.54 -2.17 1.31
CA PHE A 36 7.78 -1.82 -0.09
C PHE A 36 6.67 -2.31 -1.02
N GLU A 37 6.18 -3.52 -0.81
CA GLU A 37 5.07 -4.07 -1.59
C GLU A 37 3.79 -3.26 -1.41
N HIS A 38 3.49 -2.87 -0.19
CA HIS A 38 2.33 -2.03 0.11
C HIS A 38 2.42 -0.67 -0.58
N LEU A 39 3.57 -0.01 -0.50
CA LEU A 39 3.80 1.27 -1.17
C LEU A 39 3.68 1.17 -2.69
N ARG A 40 4.11 0.06 -3.29
CA ARG A 40 3.93 -0.17 -4.73
C ARG A 40 2.47 -0.25 -5.15
N THR A 41 1.58 -0.73 -4.30
CA THR A 41 0.15 -0.78 -4.60
C THR A 41 -0.48 0.61 -4.75
N CYS A 42 0.11 1.61 -4.11
CA CYS A 42 -0.34 3.00 -4.19
C CYS A 42 0.32 3.79 -5.32
N TRP A 43 1.35 3.23 -5.94
CA TRP A 43 2.09 3.91 -6.99
C TRP A 43 1.31 3.96 -8.29
N LYS A 44 1.06 5.16 -8.76
CA LYS A 44 0.46 5.44 -10.06
C LYS A 44 1.37 6.42 -10.80
N PRO A 45 2.26 5.91 -11.68
CA PRO A 45 3.16 6.79 -12.41
C PRO A 45 2.39 7.73 -13.32
N PRO A 46 2.94 8.93 -13.60
CA PRO A 46 2.36 9.82 -14.60
C PRO A 46 2.28 9.13 -15.96
N PRO A 47 1.22 9.37 -16.74
CA PRO A 47 1.14 8.80 -18.08
C PRO A 47 2.24 9.33 -18.99
N ALA A 48 2.71 8.51 -19.94
CA ALA A 48 3.78 8.85 -20.87
C ALA A 48 3.46 10.11 -21.73
N SER A 49 2.17 10.44 -21.89
CA SER A 49 1.71 11.65 -22.54
C SER A 49 2.00 12.94 -21.75
N ARG A 50 2.24 12.84 -20.44
CA ARG A 50 2.52 13.97 -19.55
C ARG A 50 3.97 14.14 -19.19
N ALA A 51 4.67 13.03 -19.01
CA ALA A 51 6.05 13.01 -18.56
C ALA A 51 6.78 11.81 -19.12
N ARG A 52 8.06 11.97 -19.39
CA ARG A 52 8.92 10.83 -19.72
C ARG A 52 9.12 9.95 -18.49
N PRO A 53 9.23 8.63 -18.67
CA PRO A 53 9.58 7.74 -17.57
C PRO A 53 10.93 8.12 -16.95
N ILE A 54 10.91 8.35 -15.64
CA ILE A 54 12.11 8.59 -14.84
C ILE A 54 12.14 7.70 -13.61
N ASP A 55 13.30 7.54 -13.03
CA ASP A 55 13.48 6.94 -11.73
C ASP A 55 13.57 8.06 -10.68
N ILE A 56 12.87 7.88 -9.57
CA ILE A 56 12.90 8.81 -8.46
C ILE A 56 13.01 8.04 -7.14
N THR A 57 13.91 8.46 -6.28
CA THR A 57 14.09 7.89 -4.95
C THR A 57 13.69 8.91 -3.90
N VAL A 58 12.88 8.45 -2.96
CA VAL A 58 12.44 9.27 -1.83
C VAL A 58 12.78 8.58 -0.52
N VAL A 59 13.20 9.35 0.46
CA VAL A 59 13.42 8.89 1.83
C VAL A 59 12.25 9.35 2.69
N VAL A 60 11.61 8.39 3.35
CA VAL A 60 10.46 8.61 4.22
C VAL A 60 10.61 7.84 5.51
N SER A 61 10.14 8.40 6.61
CA SER A 61 10.05 7.73 7.91
C SER A 61 8.61 7.72 8.39
N PHE A 62 8.25 6.69 9.14
CA PHE A 62 6.91 6.54 9.72
C PHE A 62 6.98 6.57 11.25
N ASN A 63 5.92 7.03 11.89
CA ASN A 63 5.73 6.86 13.32
C ASN A 63 5.08 5.50 13.62
N ARG A 64 4.86 5.19 14.89
CA ARG A 64 4.25 3.90 15.32
C ARG A 64 2.85 3.68 14.78
N THR A 65 2.10 4.74 14.52
CA THR A 65 0.75 4.66 13.96
C THR A 65 0.74 4.57 12.43
N GLY A 66 1.91 4.55 11.80
CA GLY A 66 2.05 4.44 10.35
C GLY A 66 1.92 5.75 9.59
N ASN A 67 1.85 6.88 10.28
CA ASN A 67 1.85 8.20 9.65
C ASN A 67 3.28 8.63 9.32
N ILE A 68 3.42 9.45 8.29
CA ILE A 68 4.72 9.97 7.88
C ILE A 68 5.24 10.96 8.91
N LEU A 69 6.50 10.78 9.31
CA LEU A 69 7.23 11.71 10.15
C LEU A 69 7.94 12.76 9.30
N GLY A 70 7.64 14.04 9.55
CA GLY A 70 8.26 15.14 8.84
C GLY A 70 7.91 15.17 7.36
N HIS A 71 8.86 15.62 6.55
CA HIS A 71 8.68 15.71 5.10
C HIS A 71 9.49 14.63 4.38
N PRO A 72 8.90 13.90 3.44
CA PRO A 72 9.63 13.02 2.53
C PRO A 72 10.70 13.82 1.78
N ARG A 73 11.88 13.23 1.63
CA ARG A 73 13.00 13.87 0.92
C ARG A 73 13.31 13.12 -0.35
N ILE A 74 13.35 13.83 -1.47
CA ILE A 74 13.81 13.29 -2.74
C ILE A 74 15.32 13.31 -2.74
N THR A 75 15.94 12.12 -2.90
CA THR A 75 17.40 11.96 -2.87
C THR A 75 17.99 11.65 -4.23
N TYR A 76 17.18 11.22 -5.19
CA TYR A 76 17.61 10.93 -6.54
C TYR A 76 16.48 11.18 -7.54
N GLU A 77 16.85 11.74 -8.67
CA GLU A 77 16.02 11.84 -9.87
C GLU A 77 16.90 11.59 -11.10
N SER A 78 16.37 10.91 -12.12
CA SER A 78 17.12 10.63 -13.35
C SER A 78 17.75 11.91 -13.93
N ALA A 79 19.01 11.86 -14.30
CA ALA A 79 19.77 13.03 -14.72
C ALA A 79 19.22 13.72 -15.97
N GLU A 80 18.67 12.93 -16.90
CA GLU A 80 18.09 13.41 -18.16
C GLU A 80 16.64 13.89 -18.05
N ALA A 81 16.07 13.85 -16.85
CA ALA A 81 14.70 14.33 -16.61
C ALA A 81 14.60 15.84 -16.83
N SER A 82 13.56 16.27 -17.55
CA SER A 82 13.21 17.68 -17.65
C SER A 82 12.58 18.19 -16.35
N ASP A 83 12.45 19.50 -16.18
CA ASP A 83 11.78 20.07 -15.02
C ASP A 83 10.31 19.62 -14.94
N ASN A 84 9.63 19.48 -16.06
CA ASN A 84 8.27 18.96 -16.10
C ASN A 84 8.22 17.50 -15.67
N ASP A 85 9.14 16.66 -16.14
CA ASP A 85 9.19 15.24 -15.74
C ASP A 85 9.37 15.10 -14.24
N ARG A 86 10.28 15.86 -13.65
CA ARG A 86 10.50 15.89 -12.22
C ARG A 86 9.27 16.33 -11.44
N LEU A 87 8.62 17.40 -11.88
CA LEU A 87 7.42 17.92 -11.23
C LEU A 87 6.30 16.87 -11.22
N GLN A 88 6.02 16.25 -12.35
CA GLN A 88 4.96 15.25 -12.47
C GLN A 88 5.24 14.03 -11.59
N TYR A 89 6.49 13.57 -11.55
CA TYR A 89 6.87 12.43 -10.72
C TYR A 89 6.86 12.76 -9.22
N ARG A 90 7.28 13.95 -8.83
CA ARG A 90 7.20 14.41 -7.43
C ARG A 90 5.76 14.44 -6.94
N ILE A 91 4.85 14.95 -7.74
CA ILE A 91 3.42 14.96 -7.43
C ILE A 91 2.91 13.53 -7.27
N ALA A 92 3.20 12.64 -8.23
CA ALA A 92 2.76 11.26 -8.21
C ALA A 92 3.28 10.49 -6.99
N VAL A 93 4.53 10.73 -6.58
CA VAL A 93 5.13 10.14 -5.37
C VAL A 93 4.40 10.61 -4.12
N MET A 94 4.16 11.90 -3.97
CA MET A 94 3.45 12.44 -2.81
C MET A 94 2.03 11.91 -2.71
N GLU A 95 1.33 11.78 -3.83
CA GLU A 95 0.01 11.15 -3.89
C GLU A 95 0.04 9.68 -3.50
N ALA A 96 1.05 8.93 -3.95
CA ALA A 96 1.22 7.52 -3.58
C ALA A 96 1.44 7.37 -2.06
N LEU A 97 2.30 8.18 -1.48
CA LEU A 97 2.55 8.19 -0.05
C LEU A 97 1.28 8.53 0.75
N GLN A 98 0.49 9.49 0.29
CA GLN A 98 -0.79 9.84 0.92
C GLN A 98 -1.80 8.70 0.86
N ARG A 99 -1.89 7.98 -0.27
CA ARG A 99 -2.81 6.84 -0.41
C ARG A 99 -2.45 5.68 0.51
N CYS A 100 -1.16 5.47 0.75
CA CYS A 100 -0.65 4.37 1.56
C CYS A 100 -0.53 4.68 3.04
N THR A 101 -0.81 5.90 3.47
CA THR A 101 -0.74 6.28 4.88
C THR A 101 -2.13 6.47 5.47
N PRO A 102 -2.35 6.05 6.72
CA PRO A 102 -1.38 5.42 7.62
C PRO A 102 -0.98 4.00 7.18
N MET A 103 0.30 3.68 7.34
CA MET A 103 0.82 2.34 7.04
C MET A 103 0.27 1.33 8.06
N PRO A 104 -0.35 0.22 7.62
CA PRO A 104 -0.98 -0.72 8.53
C PRO A 104 0.04 -1.68 9.16
N PHE A 105 0.94 -1.15 9.97
CA PHE A 105 1.95 -1.97 10.66
C PHE A 105 1.34 -2.94 11.66
N THR A 106 1.95 -4.13 11.76
CA THR A 106 1.79 -4.95 12.95
C THR A 106 2.45 -4.25 14.15
N ASP A 107 2.07 -4.59 15.38
CA ASP A 107 2.67 -3.98 16.58
C ASP A 107 4.19 -4.17 16.62
N ALA A 108 4.66 -5.36 16.25
CA ALA A 108 6.10 -5.65 16.19
C ALA A 108 6.79 -4.78 15.13
N MET A 109 6.22 -4.65 13.94
CA MET A 109 6.78 -3.84 12.87
C MET A 109 6.73 -2.35 13.20
N ALA A 110 5.66 -1.87 13.82
CA ALA A 110 5.55 -0.49 14.28
C ALA A 110 6.69 -0.13 15.25
N GLY A 111 7.00 -1.02 16.19
CA GLY A 111 8.13 -0.83 17.11
C GLY A 111 9.49 -0.86 16.42
N ALA A 112 9.66 -1.72 15.43
CA ALA A 112 10.92 -1.87 14.70
C ALA A 112 11.15 -0.76 13.67
N ALA A 113 10.11 -0.27 13.02
CA ALA A 113 10.18 0.67 11.92
C ALA A 113 10.08 2.15 12.34
N ALA A 114 9.49 2.43 13.49
CA ALA A 114 9.24 3.80 13.93
C ALA A 114 10.51 4.65 13.95
N GLY A 115 10.47 5.78 13.25
CA GLY A 115 11.57 6.73 13.15
C GLY A 115 12.72 6.31 12.23
N ARG A 116 12.68 5.13 11.64
CA ARG A 116 13.71 4.68 10.70
C ARG A 116 13.44 5.19 9.29
N PRO A 117 14.46 5.68 8.57
CA PRO A 117 14.30 6.11 7.20
C PRO A 117 14.22 4.90 6.25
N PHE A 118 13.29 4.98 5.31
CA PHE A 118 13.18 4.05 4.19
C PHE A 118 13.49 4.80 2.89
N ALA A 119 14.46 4.30 2.13
CA ALA A 119 14.73 4.79 0.79
C ALA A 119 13.93 3.97 -0.21
N ILE A 120 12.98 4.62 -0.86
CA ILE A 120 12.03 3.96 -1.74
C ILE A 120 12.25 4.48 -3.16
N GLN A 121 12.44 3.58 -4.10
CA GLN A 121 12.56 3.91 -5.51
C GLN A 121 11.24 3.65 -6.24
N PHE A 122 10.76 4.67 -6.93
CA PHE A 122 9.59 4.61 -7.80
C PHE A 122 10.03 4.66 -9.26
N ARG A 123 9.52 3.74 -10.06
CA ARG A 123 9.83 3.61 -11.49
C ARG A 123 8.57 3.40 -12.29
N ASN A 124 8.57 3.89 -13.51
CA ASN A 124 7.51 3.60 -14.48
C ASN A 124 7.99 2.55 -15.48
N ARG A 125 8.43 1.40 -15.01
CA ARG A 125 8.79 0.29 -15.89
C ARG A 125 7.86 -0.88 -15.61
N LYS A 126 7.10 -1.29 -16.60
CA LYS A 126 6.20 -2.44 -16.50
C LYS A 126 6.94 -3.76 -16.28
N THR A 127 8.19 -3.87 -16.64
CA THR A 127 9.10 -4.96 -16.31
C THR A 127 10.53 -4.45 -16.49
N SER A 128 11.21 -4.20 -15.39
CA SER A 128 12.65 -4.28 -15.46
C SER A 128 12.99 -5.76 -15.62
N PRO A 129 13.68 -6.19 -16.68
CA PRO A 129 14.24 -7.53 -16.67
C PRO A 129 15.08 -7.64 -15.40
N PRO A 130 15.11 -8.82 -14.75
CA PRO A 130 15.97 -9.01 -13.61
C PRO A 130 17.35 -8.56 -14.03
N THR A 131 17.95 -7.70 -13.25
CA THR A 131 19.36 -7.36 -13.43
C THR A 131 20.09 -8.69 -13.41
N GLN A 132 20.52 -9.16 -14.56
CA GLN A 132 21.43 -10.27 -14.61
C GLN A 132 22.67 -9.77 -13.89
N GLU A 133 22.80 -10.14 -12.64
CA GLU A 133 24.09 -10.08 -11.99
C GLU A 133 25.03 -10.88 -12.88
N ARG A 134 25.87 -10.16 -13.57
CA ARG A 134 26.92 -10.77 -14.35
C ARG A 134 27.85 -11.45 -13.36
N PRO A 135 27.92 -12.79 -13.32
CA PRO A 135 28.89 -13.45 -12.46
C PRO A 135 30.26 -12.92 -12.80
N ALA A 136 30.96 -12.47 -11.78
CA ALA A 136 32.32 -12.02 -11.91
C ALA A 136 33.22 -13.18 -12.35
#